data_37a1f4d06bc32e68aed644347f9c43c4
#
_entry.id   37a1f4d06bc32e68aed644347f9c43c4
#
_cell.length_a   1.000
_cell.length_b   1.000
_cell.length_c   1.000
_cell.angle_alpha   90.00
_cell.angle_beta   90.00
_cell.angle_gamma   90.00
#
_symmetry.space_group_name_H-M   'P 1'
#
loop_
_entity.id
_entity.type
_entity.pdbx_description
1 polymer ?
#
loop_
_entity_poly.entity_id
_entity_poly.type
_entity_poly.pdbx_seq_one_letter_code
_entity_poly.pdbx_strand_id
1 'polypeptide(L)'
;MMGPRSAGKTSMNSIIFANFLAQDTTKFPSTISVQRSSVRFMGNLNLSLWDCGSQKNFVDEYFTTQSEHIFSNVAVLIFVLDVKSKTVDEDLEQFSKCIECLSKFSKQSKLFALVHKMDLVPPKEKNRIFEGISGQLQTMSQPFKITCFQTSIWEETLYRAWSAIVYSLVPNAELIKEHLTEFMNTIGAEEVILFEKASFLDISHTTRNEETFKDTHRYERISNIVKMFKLSCTKGGTQLKSMQVHNSKFNAFLHEFTQNTYVLVITVDPEVNTAATILNIQNATTHFDKLLNAVTE
;
A
#
# COMPACT_ATOMS: atom_id res chain seq x y z
N MET A 1 3.65 12.91 0.07
CA MET A 1 2.34 12.81 -0.61
C MET A 1 1.81 14.21 -0.85
N MET A 2 1.54 14.56 -2.09
CA MET A 2 1.12 15.88 -2.53
C MET A 2 -0.14 15.82 -3.40
N GLY A 3 -0.71 16.98 -3.73
CA GLY A 3 -1.92 17.11 -4.56
C GLY A 3 -2.92 18.09 -3.97
N PRO A 4 -4.02 18.42 -4.67
CA PRO A 4 -4.95 19.47 -4.33
C PRO A 4 -5.64 19.28 -2.98
N ARG A 5 -6.26 20.35 -2.53
CA ARG A 5 -7.03 20.36 -1.28
C ARG A 5 -8.21 19.38 -1.40
N SER A 6 -8.49 18.68 -0.30
CA SER A 6 -9.60 17.72 -0.21
C SER A 6 -9.52 16.53 -1.18
N ALA A 7 -8.36 16.28 -1.82
CA ALA A 7 -8.15 15.11 -2.67
C ALA A 7 -8.12 13.77 -1.91
N GLY A 8 -8.22 13.77 -0.57
CA GLY A 8 -8.30 12.55 0.24
C GLY A 8 -6.95 12.03 0.77
N LYS A 9 -5.87 12.80 0.65
CA LYS A 9 -4.51 12.42 1.11
C LYS A 9 -4.49 11.92 2.57
N THR A 10 -4.91 12.75 3.49
CA THR A 10 -4.95 12.44 4.93
C THR A 10 -5.87 11.26 5.24
N SER A 11 -7.01 11.17 4.55
CA SER A 11 -7.94 10.04 4.70
C SER A 11 -7.28 8.72 4.31
N MET A 12 -6.60 8.67 3.16
CA MET A 12 -5.86 7.49 2.71
C MET A 12 -4.76 7.09 3.70
N ASN A 13 -3.95 8.06 4.15
CA ASN A 13 -2.91 7.82 5.14
C ASN A 13 -3.49 7.20 6.43
N SER A 14 -4.56 7.78 6.94
CA SER A 14 -5.20 7.31 8.17
C SER A 14 -5.84 5.92 8.02
N ILE A 15 -6.44 5.62 6.87
CA ILE A 15 -7.01 4.30 6.59
C ILE A 15 -5.90 3.25 6.52
N ILE A 16 -4.82 3.51 5.81
CA ILE A 16 -3.75 2.54 5.59
C ILE A 16 -2.91 2.34 6.85
N PHE A 17 -2.41 3.42 7.47
CA PHE A 17 -1.39 3.32 8.52
C PHE A 17 -1.91 3.55 9.93
N ALA A 18 -3.05 4.23 10.11
CA ALA A 18 -3.61 4.50 11.44
C ALA A 18 -4.89 3.71 11.75
N ASN A 19 -5.26 2.75 10.88
CA ASN A 19 -6.39 1.83 11.08
C ASN A 19 -7.77 2.50 11.22
N PHE A 20 -7.97 3.70 10.62
CA PHE A 20 -9.29 4.31 10.55
C PHE A 20 -10.18 3.57 9.55
N LEU A 21 -11.48 3.54 9.83
CA LEU A 21 -12.48 3.13 8.83
C LEU A 21 -12.72 4.28 7.85
N ALA A 22 -13.04 3.97 6.61
CA ALA A 22 -13.28 4.97 5.57
C ALA A 22 -14.35 6.01 6.00
N GLN A 23 -15.45 5.55 6.61
CA GLN A 23 -16.52 6.40 7.12
C GLN A 23 -16.05 7.41 8.19
N ASP A 24 -15.06 7.07 9.01
CA ASP A 24 -14.58 7.94 10.08
C ASP A 24 -13.73 9.09 9.51
N THR A 25 -13.09 8.87 8.35
CA THR A 25 -12.24 9.87 7.70
C THR A 25 -13.03 10.95 6.95
N THR A 26 -14.32 10.76 6.71
CA THR A 26 -15.16 11.74 6.02
C THR A 26 -15.32 13.05 6.80
N LYS A 27 -15.09 13.03 8.10
CA LYS A 27 -15.18 14.18 9.02
C LYS A 27 -13.86 14.89 9.25
N PHE A 28 -12.77 14.47 8.60
CA PHE A 28 -11.48 15.08 8.82
C PHE A 28 -11.44 16.53 8.31
N PRO A 29 -10.89 17.46 9.10
CA PRO A 29 -10.63 18.81 8.64
C PRO A 29 -9.54 18.81 7.57
N SER A 30 -9.47 19.90 6.82
CA SER A 30 -8.37 20.09 5.86
C SER A 30 -7.01 20.19 6.57
N THR A 31 -6.01 19.50 6.07
CA THR A 31 -4.63 19.55 6.58
C THR A 31 -4.03 20.94 6.31
N ILE A 32 -3.58 21.60 7.36
CA ILE A 32 -3.06 22.98 7.29
C ILE A 32 -1.58 22.99 6.93
N SER A 33 -0.78 22.11 7.55
CA SER A 33 0.69 22.08 7.40
C SER A 33 1.16 20.67 7.00
N VAL A 34 2.48 20.50 6.82
CA VAL A 34 3.07 19.17 6.60
C VAL A 34 2.93 18.32 7.86
N GLN A 35 2.23 17.21 7.75
CA GLN A 35 2.18 16.19 8.78
C GLN A 35 3.18 15.08 8.46
N ARG A 36 4.04 14.75 9.41
CA ARG A 36 5.05 13.70 9.27
C ARG A 36 4.67 12.54 10.16
N SER A 37 4.66 11.34 9.61
CA SER A 37 4.50 10.11 10.36
C SER A 37 5.64 9.16 10.01
N SER A 38 6.10 8.40 11.00
CA SER A 38 7.10 7.36 10.81
C SER A 38 6.46 6.03 11.17
N VAL A 39 6.52 5.09 10.25
CA VAL A 39 5.99 3.74 10.43
C VAL A 39 7.15 2.76 10.26
N ARG A 40 7.41 1.95 11.28
CA ARG A 40 8.32 0.81 11.14
C ARG A 40 7.59 -0.25 10.33
N PHE A 41 8.02 -0.43 9.11
CA PHE A 41 7.28 -1.22 8.12
C PHE A 41 7.68 -2.70 8.16
N MET A 42 8.95 -3.01 7.93
CA MET A 42 9.43 -4.39 7.82
C MET A 42 10.90 -4.45 8.20
N GLY A 43 11.30 -5.42 9.02
CA GLY A 43 12.70 -5.51 9.49
C GLY A 43 13.15 -4.18 10.08
N ASN A 44 14.20 -3.58 9.53
CA ASN A 44 14.73 -2.26 9.90
C ASN A 44 14.21 -1.12 9.02
N LEU A 45 13.33 -1.39 8.04
CA LEU A 45 12.79 -0.38 7.15
C LEU A 45 11.80 0.52 7.89
N ASN A 46 12.11 1.82 7.92
CA ASN A 46 11.22 2.85 8.45
C ASN A 46 10.69 3.71 7.30
N LEU A 47 9.39 3.75 7.15
CA LEU A 47 8.72 4.64 6.19
C LEU A 47 8.47 5.99 6.85
N SER A 48 9.12 7.03 6.36
CA SER A 48 8.85 8.42 6.73
C SER A 48 7.86 8.99 5.73
N LEU A 49 6.59 9.08 6.12
CA LEU A 49 5.51 9.56 5.26
C LEU A 49 5.20 11.03 5.59
N TRP A 50 5.25 11.86 4.57
CA TRP A 50 4.94 13.29 4.67
C TRP A 50 3.63 13.57 3.94
N ASP A 51 2.59 13.93 4.69
CA ASP A 51 1.32 14.41 4.17
C ASP A 51 1.36 15.93 4.08
N CYS A 52 1.56 16.44 2.88
CA CYS A 52 1.70 17.87 2.65
C CYS A 52 0.32 18.53 2.54
N GLY A 53 0.06 19.49 3.42
CA GLY A 53 -1.14 20.32 3.36
C GLY A 53 -1.23 21.05 2.02
N SER A 54 -2.44 21.36 1.58
CA SER A 54 -2.72 21.94 0.25
C SER A 54 -3.39 23.31 0.32
N GLN A 55 -3.18 24.06 1.40
CA GLN A 55 -3.61 25.48 1.45
C GLN A 55 -2.66 26.33 0.59
N LYS A 56 -3.21 27.24 -0.23
CA LYS A 56 -2.43 28.02 -1.22
C LYS A 56 -1.16 28.66 -0.64
N ASN A 57 -1.24 29.31 0.51
CA ASN A 57 -0.10 29.98 1.13
C ASN A 57 1.07 29.03 1.47
N PHE A 58 0.79 27.79 1.87
CA PHE A 58 1.83 26.79 2.18
C PHE A 58 2.34 26.08 0.93
N VAL A 59 1.49 25.91 -0.09
CA VAL A 59 1.89 25.26 -1.35
C VAL A 59 2.97 26.10 -2.05
N ASP A 60 2.85 27.42 -2.06
CA ASP A 60 3.87 28.30 -2.66
C ASP A 60 5.19 28.22 -1.91
N GLU A 61 5.17 28.14 -0.58
CA GLU A 61 6.38 27.93 0.23
C GLU A 61 7.07 26.59 -0.05
N TYR A 62 6.30 25.52 -0.31
CA TYR A 62 6.85 24.20 -0.63
C TYR A 62 7.70 24.21 -1.90
N PHE A 63 7.33 25.02 -2.88
CA PHE A 63 8.04 25.13 -4.16
C PHE A 63 9.09 26.24 -4.21
N THR A 64 9.15 27.08 -3.18
CA THR A 64 10.11 28.19 -3.08
C THR A 64 11.08 27.97 -1.93
N THR A 65 10.77 28.50 -0.75
CA THR A 65 11.68 28.54 0.41
C THR A 65 11.93 27.19 1.05
N GLN A 66 10.98 26.25 0.98
CA GLN A 66 11.09 24.93 1.60
C GLN A 66 11.37 23.80 0.58
N SER A 67 11.58 24.14 -0.69
CA SER A 67 11.69 23.15 -1.77
C SER A 67 12.82 22.15 -1.55
N GLU A 68 14.00 22.60 -1.17
CA GLU A 68 15.13 21.72 -0.87
C GLU A 68 14.81 20.78 0.30
N HIS A 69 14.22 21.29 1.38
CA HIS A 69 13.88 20.48 2.55
C HIS A 69 12.84 19.41 2.26
N ILE A 70 11.83 19.73 1.43
CA ILE A 70 10.72 18.82 1.14
C ILE A 70 11.07 17.79 0.07
N PHE A 71 11.85 18.20 -0.94
CA PHE A 71 12.13 17.37 -2.10
C PHE A 71 13.50 16.71 -2.09
N SER A 72 14.37 16.95 -1.09
CA SER A 72 15.63 16.23 -0.94
C SER A 72 15.41 14.83 -0.38
N ASN A 73 16.14 13.86 -0.95
CA ASN A 73 16.10 12.46 -0.53
C ASN A 73 14.70 11.83 -0.58
N VAL A 74 13.86 12.24 -1.51
CA VAL A 74 12.55 11.64 -1.75
C VAL A 74 12.72 10.31 -2.48
N ALA A 75 12.41 9.21 -1.83
CA ALA A 75 12.40 7.89 -2.48
C ALA A 75 11.17 7.72 -3.39
N VAL A 76 10.01 8.20 -2.95
CA VAL A 76 8.74 8.12 -3.69
C VAL A 76 7.97 9.43 -3.55
N LEU A 77 7.51 9.98 -4.67
CA LEU A 77 6.45 10.99 -4.67
C LEU A 77 5.12 10.34 -5.04
N ILE A 78 4.11 10.57 -4.21
CA ILE A 78 2.71 10.17 -4.48
C ILE A 78 1.93 11.45 -4.73
N PHE A 79 1.44 11.63 -5.96
CA PHE A 79 0.56 12.74 -6.31
C PHE A 79 -0.89 12.26 -6.37
N VAL A 80 -1.77 12.91 -5.62
CA VAL A 80 -3.17 12.52 -5.51
C VAL A 80 -4.03 13.55 -6.22
N LEU A 81 -4.81 13.10 -7.22
CA LEU A 81 -5.76 13.91 -7.98
C LEU A 81 -7.19 13.51 -7.63
N ASP A 82 -8.05 14.49 -7.42
CA ASP A 82 -9.48 14.27 -7.29
C ASP A 82 -10.13 14.20 -8.68
N VAL A 83 -10.73 13.08 -9.03
CA VAL A 83 -11.40 12.91 -10.34
C VAL A 83 -12.53 13.92 -10.57
N LYS A 84 -13.08 14.50 -9.50
CA LYS A 84 -14.12 15.55 -9.53
C LYS A 84 -13.59 16.95 -9.26
N SER A 85 -12.26 17.16 -9.37
CA SER A 85 -11.68 18.49 -9.21
C SER A 85 -12.34 19.50 -10.17
N LYS A 86 -12.61 20.68 -9.64
CA LYS A 86 -13.11 21.82 -10.43
C LYS A 86 -11.99 22.72 -10.95
N THR A 87 -10.76 22.48 -10.51
CA THR A 87 -9.56 23.28 -10.79
C THR A 87 -8.45 22.41 -11.37
N VAL A 88 -8.81 21.60 -12.39
CA VAL A 88 -7.89 20.62 -12.99
C VAL A 88 -6.59 21.28 -13.48
N ASP A 89 -6.67 22.46 -14.08
CA ASP A 89 -5.49 23.19 -14.58
C ASP A 89 -4.55 23.60 -13.44
N GLU A 90 -5.09 24.09 -12.30
CA GLU A 90 -4.28 24.42 -11.11
C GLU A 90 -3.64 23.14 -10.51
N ASP A 91 -4.36 22.03 -10.52
CA ASP A 91 -3.87 20.73 -10.02
C ASP A 91 -2.71 20.20 -10.88
N LEU A 92 -2.81 20.35 -12.19
CA LEU A 92 -1.75 19.96 -13.14
C LEU A 92 -0.55 20.90 -13.06
N GLU A 93 -0.75 22.22 -12.84
CA GLU A 93 0.33 23.15 -12.56
C GLU A 93 1.09 22.76 -11.29
N GLN A 94 0.37 22.38 -10.23
CA GLN A 94 0.98 21.88 -9.00
C GLN A 94 1.79 20.61 -9.25
N PHE A 95 1.28 19.70 -10.08
CA PHE A 95 2.00 18.48 -10.48
C PHE A 95 3.29 18.83 -11.23
N SER A 96 3.25 19.76 -12.19
CA SER A 96 4.43 20.22 -12.92
C SER A 96 5.51 20.78 -11.98
N LYS A 97 5.14 21.63 -11.03
CA LYS A 97 6.05 22.13 -9.99
C LYS A 97 6.70 21.01 -9.16
N CYS A 98 5.92 19.94 -8.85
CA CYS A 98 6.50 18.77 -8.18
C CYS A 98 7.57 18.08 -9.04
N ILE A 99 7.33 17.91 -10.33
CA ILE A 99 8.29 17.30 -11.27
C ILE A 99 9.57 18.15 -11.38
N GLU A 100 9.44 19.46 -11.48
CA GLU A 100 10.59 20.38 -11.51
C GLU A 100 11.46 20.26 -10.24
N CYS A 101 10.83 20.26 -9.05
CA CYS A 101 11.53 20.10 -7.79
C CYS A 101 12.20 18.72 -7.65
N LEU A 102 11.53 17.63 -8.04
CA LEU A 102 12.13 16.30 -8.06
C LEU A 102 13.33 16.22 -9.01
N SER A 103 13.21 16.82 -10.19
CA SER A 103 14.29 16.88 -11.18
C SER A 103 15.52 17.60 -10.64
N LYS A 104 15.32 18.55 -9.75
CA LYS A 104 16.39 19.30 -9.12
C LYS A 104 17.01 18.58 -7.93
N PHE A 105 16.20 18.02 -7.01
CA PHE A 105 16.64 17.55 -5.71
C PHE A 105 16.66 16.04 -5.54
N SER A 106 15.87 15.27 -6.31
CA SER A 106 15.71 13.81 -6.12
C SER A 106 15.44 13.09 -7.44
N LYS A 107 16.42 13.07 -8.34
CA LYS A 107 16.30 12.55 -9.72
C LYS A 107 15.98 11.05 -9.80
N GLN A 108 16.21 10.29 -8.75
CA GLN A 108 15.98 8.83 -8.71
C GLN A 108 14.64 8.46 -8.05
N SER A 109 13.82 9.47 -7.68
CA SER A 109 12.53 9.23 -7.08
C SER A 109 11.63 8.41 -7.99
N LYS A 110 10.89 7.48 -7.40
CA LYS A 110 9.77 6.81 -8.05
C LYS A 110 8.54 7.72 -7.97
N LEU A 111 7.77 7.74 -9.05
CA LEU A 111 6.62 8.63 -9.17
C LEU A 111 5.33 7.83 -9.32
N PHE A 112 4.37 8.09 -8.44
CA PHE A 112 3.04 7.50 -8.49
C PHE A 112 1.97 8.58 -8.52
N ALA A 113 0.92 8.35 -9.30
CA ALA A 113 -0.28 9.18 -9.28
C ALA A 113 -1.50 8.35 -8.91
N LEU A 114 -2.28 8.88 -7.98
CA LEU A 114 -3.55 8.29 -7.56
C LEU A 114 -4.68 9.15 -8.08
N VAL A 115 -5.39 8.67 -9.11
CA VAL A 115 -6.64 9.28 -9.56
C VAL A 115 -7.70 8.80 -8.59
N HIS A 116 -8.02 9.67 -7.63
CA HIS A 116 -8.81 9.33 -6.45
C HIS A 116 -10.29 9.68 -6.60
N LYS A 117 -11.11 9.09 -5.73
CA LYS A 117 -12.58 9.19 -5.70
C LYS A 117 -13.24 8.63 -6.96
N MET A 118 -12.66 7.57 -7.51
CA MET A 118 -13.20 6.89 -8.69
C MET A 118 -14.56 6.22 -8.46
N ASP A 119 -14.99 6.07 -7.20
CA ASP A 119 -16.36 5.69 -6.81
C ASP A 119 -17.42 6.70 -7.29
N LEU A 120 -17.05 7.97 -7.48
CA LEU A 120 -17.92 9.03 -7.97
C LEU A 120 -18.10 9.03 -9.51
N VAL A 121 -17.39 8.15 -10.21
CA VAL A 121 -17.45 8.03 -11.68
C VAL A 121 -18.32 6.83 -12.06
N PRO A 122 -19.26 6.99 -13.02
CA PRO A 122 -20.04 5.87 -13.53
C PRO A 122 -19.14 4.74 -14.05
N PRO A 123 -19.45 3.46 -13.77
CA PRO A 123 -18.57 2.33 -14.14
C PRO A 123 -18.15 2.31 -15.61
N LYS A 124 -19.07 2.68 -16.52
CA LYS A 124 -18.80 2.71 -17.97
C LYS A 124 -17.77 3.75 -18.40
N GLU A 125 -17.56 4.80 -17.59
CA GLU A 125 -16.66 5.91 -17.90
C GLU A 125 -15.33 5.83 -17.15
N LYS A 126 -15.24 4.99 -16.11
CA LYS A 126 -14.04 4.90 -15.24
C LYS A 126 -12.75 4.75 -16.04
N ASN A 127 -12.68 3.78 -16.93
CA ASN A 127 -11.46 3.50 -17.70
C ASN A 127 -11.12 4.65 -18.65
N ARG A 128 -12.09 5.19 -19.38
CA ARG A 128 -11.87 6.30 -20.32
C ARG A 128 -11.33 7.54 -19.60
N ILE A 129 -11.92 7.90 -18.48
CA ILE A 129 -11.49 9.08 -17.70
C ILE A 129 -10.09 8.84 -17.12
N PHE A 130 -9.85 7.65 -16.57
CA PHE A 130 -8.55 7.29 -16.03
C PHE A 130 -7.44 7.31 -17.07
N GLU A 131 -7.67 6.71 -18.24
CA GLU A 131 -6.71 6.70 -19.35
C GLU A 131 -6.39 8.11 -19.83
N GLY A 132 -7.38 8.98 -19.94
CA GLY A 132 -7.19 10.39 -20.32
C GLY A 132 -6.28 11.13 -19.33
N ILE A 133 -6.59 11.04 -18.02
CA ILE A 133 -5.78 11.68 -16.98
C ILE A 133 -4.38 11.06 -16.92
N SER A 134 -4.27 9.75 -16.96
CA SER A 134 -2.98 9.05 -16.91
C SER A 134 -2.08 9.40 -18.08
N GLY A 135 -2.62 9.47 -19.30
CA GLY A 135 -1.88 9.87 -20.49
C GLY A 135 -1.35 11.31 -20.39
N GLN A 136 -2.14 12.23 -19.85
CA GLN A 136 -1.71 13.61 -19.60
C GLN A 136 -0.59 13.66 -18.57
N LEU A 137 -0.72 12.96 -17.44
CA LEU A 137 0.32 12.90 -16.41
C LEU A 137 1.61 12.23 -16.91
N GLN A 138 1.52 11.19 -17.75
CA GLN A 138 2.68 10.55 -18.37
C GLN A 138 3.46 11.51 -19.26
N THR A 139 2.77 12.34 -20.02
CA THR A 139 3.42 13.37 -20.85
C THR A 139 4.13 14.43 -20.00
N MET A 140 3.49 14.86 -18.91
CA MET A 140 4.02 15.92 -18.02
C MET A 140 5.10 15.42 -17.07
N SER A 141 5.18 14.11 -16.80
CA SER A 141 6.11 13.55 -15.81
C SER A 141 7.56 13.42 -16.30
N GLN A 142 7.82 13.64 -17.58
CA GLN A 142 9.18 13.50 -18.12
C GLN A 142 10.21 14.34 -17.34
N PRO A 143 11.39 13.77 -17.00
CA PRO A 143 11.92 12.47 -17.43
C PRO A 143 11.53 11.26 -16.55
N PHE A 144 10.68 11.42 -15.55
CA PHE A 144 10.30 10.34 -14.63
C PHE A 144 9.30 9.38 -15.28
N LYS A 145 9.46 8.08 -14.98
CA LYS A 145 8.42 7.08 -15.26
C LYS A 145 7.37 7.14 -14.16
N ILE A 146 6.13 7.47 -14.52
CA ILE A 146 5.00 7.52 -13.58
C ILE A 146 4.18 6.24 -13.66
N THR A 147 3.71 5.77 -12.50
CA THR A 147 2.71 4.70 -12.40
C THR A 147 1.42 5.29 -11.84
N CYS A 148 0.31 5.11 -12.57
CA CYS A 148 -0.99 5.66 -12.20
C CYS A 148 -1.92 4.55 -11.70
N PHE A 149 -2.72 4.86 -10.67
CA PHE A 149 -3.75 3.97 -10.12
C PHE A 149 -5.10 4.69 -10.01
N GLN A 150 -6.16 3.95 -10.33
CA GLN A 150 -7.52 4.32 -9.91
C GLN A 150 -7.68 3.98 -8.44
N THR A 151 -8.19 4.90 -7.63
CA THR A 151 -8.36 4.65 -6.19
C THR A 151 -9.65 5.22 -5.64
N SER A 152 -10.20 4.53 -4.64
CA SER A 152 -11.29 5.00 -3.78
C SER A 152 -11.07 4.50 -2.35
N ILE A 153 -11.40 5.31 -1.35
CA ILE A 153 -11.38 4.85 0.05
C ILE A 153 -12.47 3.81 0.35
N TRP A 154 -13.44 3.65 -0.52
CA TRP A 154 -14.56 2.72 -0.39
C TRP A 154 -14.32 1.37 -1.06
N GLU A 155 -13.26 1.27 -1.86
CA GLU A 155 -12.92 0.09 -2.66
C GLU A 155 -11.53 -0.44 -2.28
N GLU A 156 -11.28 -1.70 -2.59
CA GLU A 156 -9.97 -2.35 -2.39
C GLU A 156 -8.85 -1.74 -3.24
N THR A 157 -9.21 -0.95 -4.25
CA THR A 157 -8.26 -0.25 -5.15
C THR A 157 -7.24 0.62 -4.39
N LEU A 158 -7.61 1.14 -3.21
CA LEU A 158 -6.69 1.88 -2.35
C LEU A 158 -5.55 0.99 -1.85
N TYR A 159 -5.86 -0.21 -1.36
CA TYR A 159 -4.85 -1.16 -0.84
C TYR A 159 -3.90 -1.61 -1.94
N ARG A 160 -4.43 -1.90 -3.14
CA ARG A 160 -3.63 -2.27 -4.31
C ARG A 160 -2.60 -1.18 -4.66
N ALA A 161 -3.02 0.07 -4.73
CA ALA A 161 -2.13 1.18 -5.02
C ALA A 161 -1.02 1.29 -3.96
N TRP A 162 -1.39 1.24 -2.67
CA TRP A 162 -0.42 1.35 -1.59
C TRP A 162 0.50 0.13 -1.48
N SER A 163 0.03 -1.09 -1.72
CA SER A 163 0.88 -2.29 -1.80
C SER A 163 1.93 -2.13 -2.90
N ALA A 164 1.55 -1.69 -4.09
CA ALA A 164 2.49 -1.46 -5.19
C ALA A 164 3.52 -0.36 -4.86
N ILE A 165 3.09 0.73 -4.22
CA ILE A 165 3.97 1.82 -3.79
C ILE A 165 4.99 1.30 -2.77
N VAL A 166 4.52 0.61 -1.73
CA VAL A 166 5.37 0.11 -0.66
C VAL A 166 6.29 -0.99 -1.16
N TYR A 167 5.79 -1.94 -1.95
CA TYR A 167 6.63 -2.96 -2.61
C TYR A 167 7.80 -2.34 -3.38
N SER A 168 7.55 -1.20 -4.03
CA SER A 168 8.61 -0.49 -4.76
C SER A 168 9.73 0.05 -3.86
N LEU A 169 9.48 0.17 -2.56
CA LEU A 169 10.44 0.64 -1.55
C LEU A 169 11.16 -0.49 -0.83
N VAL A 170 10.64 -1.72 -0.93
CA VAL A 170 11.25 -2.89 -0.30
C VAL A 170 12.54 -3.26 -1.04
N PRO A 171 13.71 -3.21 -0.39
CA PRO A 171 14.94 -3.67 -1.00
C PRO A 171 14.86 -5.18 -1.27
N ASN A 172 15.46 -5.64 -2.37
CA ASN A 172 15.55 -7.06 -2.72
C ASN A 172 14.23 -7.84 -2.61
N ALA A 173 13.10 -7.20 -3.01
CA ALA A 173 11.77 -7.80 -2.94
C ALA A 173 11.67 -9.16 -3.65
N GLU A 174 12.42 -9.35 -4.74
CA GLU A 174 12.48 -10.63 -5.47
C GLU A 174 13.09 -11.74 -4.61
N LEU A 175 14.12 -11.46 -3.80
CA LEU A 175 14.70 -12.43 -2.88
C LEU A 175 13.68 -12.91 -1.83
N ILE A 176 12.86 -11.99 -1.32
CA ILE A 176 11.78 -12.35 -0.40
C ILE A 176 10.78 -13.29 -1.08
N LYS A 177 10.42 -12.99 -2.34
CA LYS A 177 9.51 -13.81 -3.14
C LYS A 177 10.07 -15.21 -3.42
N GLU A 178 11.36 -15.32 -3.72
CA GLU A 178 12.04 -16.60 -3.91
C GLU A 178 11.93 -17.47 -2.65
N HIS A 179 12.31 -16.94 -1.48
CA HIS A 179 12.20 -17.68 -0.22
C HIS A 179 10.75 -18.02 0.17
N LEU A 180 9.79 -17.14 -0.13
CA LEU A 180 8.38 -17.45 0.04
C LEU A 180 7.94 -18.61 -0.85
N THR A 181 8.46 -18.67 -2.07
CA THR A 181 8.14 -19.74 -3.03
C THR A 181 8.75 -21.07 -2.55
N GLU A 182 9.97 -21.08 -2.05
CA GLU A 182 10.58 -22.26 -1.44
C GLU A 182 9.78 -22.74 -0.23
N PHE A 183 9.38 -21.82 0.64
CA PHE A 183 8.53 -22.12 1.79
C PHE A 183 7.21 -22.74 1.37
N MET A 184 6.49 -22.11 0.42
CA MET A 184 5.24 -22.61 -0.14
C MET A 184 5.37 -24.04 -0.66
N ASN A 185 6.43 -24.30 -1.44
CA ASN A 185 6.68 -25.64 -1.99
C ASN A 185 6.97 -26.68 -0.90
N THR A 186 7.75 -26.30 0.11
CA THR A 186 8.15 -27.19 1.23
C THR A 186 6.95 -27.62 2.06
N ILE A 187 6.01 -26.72 2.31
CA ILE A 187 4.80 -27.03 3.12
C ILE A 187 3.62 -27.55 2.30
N GLY A 188 3.77 -27.65 0.97
CA GLY A 188 2.71 -28.10 0.08
C GLY A 188 1.51 -27.16 -0.01
N ALA A 189 1.74 -25.85 0.21
CA ALA A 189 0.68 -24.86 0.09
C ALA A 189 0.38 -24.51 -1.37
N GLU A 190 -0.83 -24.03 -1.64
CA GLU A 190 -1.21 -23.47 -2.94
C GLU A 190 -0.85 -21.99 -3.05
N GLU A 191 -0.82 -21.30 -1.93
CA GLU A 191 -0.52 -19.89 -1.89
C GLU A 191 0.01 -19.47 -0.54
N VAL A 192 0.98 -18.55 -0.57
CA VAL A 192 1.52 -17.88 0.62
C VAL A 192 1.57 -16.39 0.37
N ILE A 193 1.05 -15.60 1.32
CA ILE A 193 1.04 -14.13 1.27
C ILE A 193 1.70 -13.59 2.53
N LEU A 194 2.63 -12.67 2.37
CA LEU A 194 3.29 -11.96 3.45
C LEU A 194 2.69 -10.55 3.58
N PHE A 195 2.05 -10.27 4.72
CA PHE A 195 1.46 -8.97 5.02
C PHE A 195 2.30 -8.18 6.02
N GLU A 196 2.36 -6.87 5.83
CA GLU A 196 2.86 -5.97 6.87
C GLU A 196 1.85 -5.89 8.03
N LYS A 197 2.35 -5.92 9.26
CA LYS A 197 1.55 -6.11 10.49
C LYS A 197 0.65 -4.93 10.84
N ALA A 198 1.08 -3.70 10.58
CA ALA A 198 0.32 -2.51 10.95
C ALA A 198 -0.77 -2.19 9.92
N SER A 199 -0.40 -2.14 8.64
CA SER A 199 -1.25 -1.72 7.53
C SER A 199 -2.01 -2.87 6.85
N PHE A 200 -1.56 -4.12 7.01
CA PHE A 200 -1.99 -5.28 6.22
C PHE A 200 -1.82 -5.12 4.71
N LEU A 201 -0.84 -4.31 4.31
CA LEU A 201 -0.43 -4.27 2.91
C LEU A 201 0.30 -5.57 2.55
N ASP A 202 -0.01 -6.08 1.36
CA ASP A 202 0.72 -7.19 0.76
C ASP A 202 2.16 -6.74 0.45
N ILE A 203 3.13 -7.39 1.09
CA ILE A 203 4.56 -7.17 0.86
C ILE A 203 5.05 -8.05 -0.28
N SER A 204 4.67 -9.31 -0.25
CA SER A 204 5.05 -10.31 -1.24
C SER A 204 4.10 -11.50 -1.18
N HIS A 205 3.82 -12.08 -2.32
CA HIS A 205 3.00 -13.27 -2.41
C HIS A 205 3.53 -14.23 -3.47
N THR A 206 3.19 -15.49 -3.30
CA THR A 206 3.47 -16.55 -4.27
C THR A 206 2.29 -17.50 -4.35
N THR A 207 2.00 -17.99 -5.54
CA THR A 207 0.93 -18.94 -5.80
C THR A 207 1.41 -20.02 -6.76
N ARG A 208 0.98 -21.25 -6.55
CA ARG A 208 1.35 -22.40 -7.38
C ARG A 208 0.63 -22.37 -8.73
N ASN A 209 -0.59 -21.88 -8.76
CA ASN A 209 -1.41 -21.87 -9.96
C ASN A 209 -2.12 -20.52 -10.12
N GLU A 210 -1.55 -19.63 -10.96
CA GLU A 210 -2.11 -18.32 -11.25
C GLU A 210 -3.48 -18.40 -11.93
N GLU A 211 -3.77 -19.48 -12.67
CA GLU A 211 -5.07 -19.64 -13.35
C GLU A 211 -6.21 -19.98 -12.40
N THR A 212 -5.94 -20.65 -11.29
CA THR A 212 -6.95 -21.02 -10.30
C THR A 212 -7.49 -19.81 -9.56
N PHE A 213 -6.69 -18.74 -9.48
CA PHE A 213 -7.00 -17.54 -8.73
C PHE A 213 -7.06 -16.30 -9.64
N LYS A 214 -7.93 -16.33 -10.64
CA LYS A 214 -8.12 -15.25 -11.63
C LYS A 214 -8.58 -13.91 -11.06
N ASP A 215 -8.96 -13.87 -9.79
CA ASP A 215 -9.42 -12.64 -9.16
C ASP A 215 -8.24 -11.76 -8.72
N THR A 216 -7.92 -10.79 -9.55
CA THR A 216 -6.84 -9.82 -9.30
C THR A 216 -7.04 -8.94 -8.07
N HIS A 217 -8.26 -8.87 -7.51
CA HIS A 217 -8.60 -8.07 -6.32
C HIS A 217 -8.66 -8.91 -5.04
N ARG A 218 -8.25 -10.16 -5.09
CA ARG A 218 -8.37 -11.09 -3.98
C ARG A 218 -7.50 -10.68 -2.79
N TYR A 219 -6.26 -10.27 -3.05
CA TYR A 219 -5.32 -9.89 -2.00
C TYR A 219 -5.80 -8.66 -1.21
N GLU A 220 -6.33 -7.67 -1.91
CA GLU A 220 -6.88 -6.48 -1.28
C GLU A 220 -8.11 -6.80 -0.43
N ARG A 221 -8.98 -7.71 -0.90
CA ARG A 221 -10.12 -8.17 -0.10
C ARG A 221 -9.69 -8.93 1.14
N ILE A 222 -8.70 -9.81 1.03
CA ILE A 222 -8.12 -10.52 2.17
C ILE A 222 -7.54 -9.50 3.17
N SER A 223 -6.73 -8.55 2.71
CA SER A 223 -6.17 -7.48 3.53
C SER A 223 -7.26 -6.73 4.29
N ASN A 224 -8.35 -6.37 3.62
CA ASN A 224 -9.45 -5.65 4.24
C ASN A 224 -10.17 -6.48 5.30
N ILE A 225 -10.46 -7.76 5.02
CA ILE A 225 -11.10 -8.68 5.96
C ILE A 225 -10.24 -8.87 7.21
N VAL A 226 -8.95 -9.15 7.05
CA VAL A 226 -8.02 -9.37 8.16
C VAL A 226 -7.86 -8.10 9.00
N LYS A 227 -7.79 -6.93 8.34
CA LYS A 227 -7.74 -5.63 9.02
C LYS A 227 -8.99 -5.37 9.87
N MET A 228 -10.17 -5.63 9.33
CA MET A 228 -11.43 -5.49 10.08
C MET A 228 -11.48 -6.42 11.30
N PHE A 229 -11.00 -7.65 11.15
CA PHE A 229 -10.93 -8.62 12.25
C PHE A 229 -9.93 -8.16 13.32
N LYS A 230 -8.74 -7.69 12.92
CA LYS A 230 -7.75 -7.11 13.85
C LYS A 230 -8.32 -5.94 14.62
N LEU A 231 -9.01 -5.01 13.95
CA LEU A 231 -9.66 -3.87 14.61
C LEU A 231 -10.70 -4.33 15.65
N SER A 232 -11.45 -5.37 15.35
CA SER A 232 -12.42 -5.96 16.29
C SER A 232 -11.73 -6.56 17.50
N CYS A 233 -10.63 -7.30 17.33
CA CYS A 233 -9.81 -7.82 18.43
C CYS A 233 -9.26 -6.69 19.29
N THR A 234 -8.71 -5.64 18.69
CA THR A 234 -8.16 -4.49 19.43
C THR A 234 -9.24 -3.78 20.26
N LYS A 235 -10.44 -3.59 19.71
CA LYS A 235 -11.58 -3.03 20.46
C LYS A 235 -11.99 -3.92 21.65
N GLY A 236 -11.80 -5.23 21.52
CA GLY A 236 -12.01 -6.20 22.61
C GLY A 236 -10.84 -6.30 23.59
N GLY A 237 -9.81 -5.44 23.50
CA GLY A 237 -8.63 -5.46 24.37
C GLY A 237 -7.67 -6.62 24.10
N THR A 238 -7.76 -7.28 22.96
CA THR A 238 -6.92 -8.42 22.56
C THR A 238 -6.12 -8.11 21.31
N GLN A 239 -5.05 -8.89 21.08
CA GLN A 239 -4.26 -8.81 19.85
C GLN A 239 -4.51 -10.03 18.96
N LEU A 240 -4.68 -9.81 17.67
CA LEU A 240 -4.73 -10.89 16.69
C LEU A 240 -3.35 -11.55 16.60
N LYS A 241 -3.25 -12.81 17.00
CA LYS A 241 -2.04 -13.63 16.82
C LYS A 241 -2.16 -14.60 15.66
N SER A 242 -3.33 -15.22 15.53
CA SER A 242 -3.62 -16.15 14.45
C SER A 242 -5.11 -16.19 14.15
N MET A 243 -5.44 -16.57 12.94
CA MET A 243 -6.79 -16.84 12.47
C MET A 243 -6.77 -18.06 11.54
N GLN A 244 -7.76 -18.93 11.65
CA GLN A 244 -7.90 -20.11 10.80
C GLN A 244 -9.29 -20.11 10.19
N VAL A 245 -9.35 -20.44 8.92
CA VAL A 245 -10.60 -20.59 8.18
C VAL A 245 -10.56 -21.93 7.47
N HIS A 246 -11.55 -22.76 7.74
CA HIS A 246 -11.70 -24.07 7.12
C HIS A 246 -13.03 -24.14 6.36
N ASN A 247 -12.97 -24.60 5.15
CA ASN A 247 -14.17 -24.93 4.37
C ASN A 247 -13.91 -26.12 3.44
N SER A 248 -14.90 -26.51 2.65
CA SER A 248 -14.81 -27.68 1.75
C SER A 248 -13.87 -27.49 0.55
N LYS A 249 -13.34 -26.28 0.32
CA LYS A 249 -12.52 -25.97 -0.86
C LYS A 249 -11.10 -25.59 -0.51
N PHE A 250 -10.87 -25.02 0.66
CA PHE A 250 -9.54 -24.58 1.11
C PHE A 250 -9.47 -24.47 2.63
N ASN A 251 -8.25 -24.50 3.14
CA ASN A 251 -7.91 -24.11 4.49
C ASN A 251 -6.98 -22.90 4.43
N ALA A 252 -7.22 -21.90 5.27
CA ALA A 252 -6.40 -20.70 5.35
C ALA A 252 -5.90 -20.49 6.78
N PHE A 253 -4.60 -20.28 6.92
CA PHE A 253 -3.89 -20.09 8.18
C PHE A 253 -3.20 -18.75 8.17
N LEU A 254 -3.78 -17.75 8.84
CA LEU A 254 -3.11 -16.48 9.12
C LEU A 254 -2.39 -16.61 10.45
N HIS A 255 -1.10 -16.28 10.48
CA HIS A 255 -0.29 -16.33 11.70
C HIS A 255 0.65 -15.15 11.79
N GLU A 256 0.87 -14.63 13.02
CA GLU A 256 1.97 -13.71 13.28
C GLU A 256 3.28 -14.42 12.92
N PHE A 257 4.07 -13.80 12.03
CA PHE A 257 5.20 -14.47 11.41
C PHE A 257 6.52 -13.91 11.89
N THR A 258 6.73 -12.63 11.72
CA THR A 258 7.89 -11.92 12.28
C THR A 258 7.42 -10.78 13.17
N GLN A 259 8.34 -10.01 13.72
CA GLN A 259 7.98 -8.87 14.57
C GLN A 259 7.00 -7.91 13.88
N ASN A 260 7.16 -7.72 12.55
CA ASN A 260 6.41 -6.74 11.78
C ASN A 260 5.58 -7.35 10.64
N THR A 261 5.40 -8.67 10.59
CA THR A 261 4.65 -9.33 9.51
C THR A 261 3.69 -10.39 10.01
N TYR A 262 2.64 -10.62 9.21
CA TYR A 262 1.80 -11.80 9.22
C TYR A 262 2.03 -12.60 7.95
N VAL A 263 1.92 -13.92 8.06
CA VAL A 263 1.86 -14.82 6.89
C VAL A 263 0.46 -15.44 6.80
N LEU A 264 -0.08 -15.48 5.59
CA LEU A 264 -1.27 -16.25 5.25
C LEU A 264 -0.85 -17.40 4.36
N VAL A 265 -1.14 -18.62 4.80
CA VAL A 265 -0.93 -19.86 4.07
C VAL A 265 -2.28 -20.42 3.65
N ILE A 266 -2.45 -20.73 2.38
CA ILE A 266 -3.66 -21.33 1.84
C ILE A 266 -3.33 -22.71 1.27
N THR A 267 -4.10 -23.71 1.67
CA THR A 267 -4.02 -25.08 1.16
C THR A 267 -5.38 -25.51 0.62
N VAL A 268 -5.39 -26.31 -0.43
CA VAL A 268 -6.63 -26.88 -1.01
C VAL A 268 -6.82 -28.34 -0.61
N ASP A 269 -5.86 -28.95 0.07
CA ASP A 269 -5.98 -30.29 0.62
C ASP A 269 -6.88 -30.25 1.87
N PRO A 270 -8.06 -30.91 1.83
CA PRO A 270 -8.96 -30.93 2.98
C PRO A 270 -8.40 -31.72 4.16
N GLU A 271 -7.46 -32.63 3.93
CA GLU A 271 -6.84 -33.47 4.95
C GLU A 271 -5.56 -32.89 5.54
N VAL A 272 -5.21 -31.64 5.17
CA VAL A 272 -4.02 -31.00 5.70
C VAL A 272 -4.00 -30.97 7.23
N ASN A 273 -2.89 -31.41 7.81
CA ASN A 273 -2.74 -31.40 9.26
C ASN A 273 -2.49 -29.96 9.76
N THR A 274 -3.50 -29.37 10.37
CA THR A 274 -3.47 -28.03 10.94
C THR A 274 -2.27 -27.81 11.87
N ALA A 275 -1.99 -28.77 12.77
CA ALA A 275 -0.89 -28.63 13.72
C ALA A 275 0.47 -28.65 13.01
N ALA A 276 0.64 -29.50 11.99
CA ALA A 276 1.86 -29.54 11.20
C ALA A 276 2.07 -28.22 10.40
N THR A 277 1.00 -27.69 9.81
CA THR A 277 1.06 -26.41 9.09
C THR A 277 1.48 -25.27 10.02
N ILE A 278 0.89 -25.17 11.21
CA ILE A 278 1.24 -24.15 12.20
C ILE A 278 2.71 -24.32 12.65
N LEU A 279 3.15 -25.55 12.91
CA LEU A 279 4.54 -25.82 13.30
C LEU A 279 5.51 -25.41 12.18
N ASN A 280 5.20 -25.69 10.93
CA ASN A 280 6.00 -25.27 9.79
C ASN A 280 6.11 -23.75 9.69
N ILE A 281 4.98 -23.04 9.89
CA ILE A 281 4.98 -21.56 9.93
C ILE A 281 5.91 -21.08 11.06
N GLN A 282 5.79 -21.62 12.27
CA GLN A 282 6.60 -21.24 13.41
C GLN A 282 8.10 -21.52 13.19
N ASN A 283 8.44 -22.67 12.60
CA ASN A 283 9.82 -23.03 12.29
C ASN A 283 10.45 -22.09 11.25
N ALA A 284 9.67 -21.61 10.28
CA ALA A 284 10.15 -20.68 9.26
C ALA A 284 10.38 -19.26 9.81
N THR A 285 9.77 -18.87 10.92
CA THR A 285 9.85 -17.53 11.51
C THR A 285 11.28 -17.03 11.66
N THR A 286 12.15 -17.84 12.25
CA THR A 286 13.57 -17.44 12.50
C THR A 286 14.32 -17.17 11.21
N HIS A 287 14.06 -17.95 10.16
CA HIS A 287 14.66 -17.75 8.85
C HIS A 287 14.23 -16.43 8.24
N PHE A 288 12.92 -16.18 8.23
CA PHE A 288 12.36 -14.94 7.65
C PHE A 288 12.69 -13.70 8.47
N ASP A 289 12.80 -13.79 9.80
CA ASP A 289 13.28 -12.66 10.61
C ASP A 289 14.71 -12.26 10.21
N LYS A 290 15.61 -13.22 10.00
CA LYS A 290 16.97 -12.94 9.53
C LYS A 290 16.96 -12.37 8.11
N LEU A 291 16.18 -12.97 7.21
CA LEU A 291 16.07 -12.53 5.82
C LEU A 291 15.57 -11.08 5.72
N LEU A 292 14.47 -10.76 6.40
CA LEU A 292 13.86 -9.43 6.36
C LEU A 292 14.77 -8.36 6.98
N ASN A 293 15.52 -8.68 8.02
CA ASN A 293 16.49 -7.75 8.60
C ASN A 293 17.66 -7.53 7.64
N ALA A 294 18.24 -8.60 7.07
CA ALA A 294 19.36 -8.49 6.12
C ALA A 294 19.00 -7.76 4.83
N VAL A 295 17.76 -7.88 4.36
CA VAL A 295 17.27 -7.19 3.17
C VAL A 295 17.09 -5.69 3.43
N THR A 296 16.89 -5.27 4.68
CA THR A 296 16.59 -3.89 5.07
C THR A 296 17.79 -3.15 5.68
N GLU A 297 18.94 -3.80 5.82
CA GLU A 297 20.26 -3.19 6.11
C GLU A 297 20.87 -2.58 4.83
#